data_8a0d3d0f4c402c95e5eedbcea6f92054
#
_entry.id   8a0d3d0f4c402c95e5eedbcea6f92054
#
_cell.length_a   1.000
_cell.length_b   1.000
_cell.length_c   1.000
_cell.angle_alpha   90.00
_cell.angle_beta   90.00
_cell.angle_gamma   90.00
#
_symmetry.space_group_name_H-M   'P 1'
#
loop_
_entity.id
_entity.type
_entity.pdbx_description
1 polymer ?
#
loop_
_entity_poly.entity_id
_entity_poly.type
_entity_poly.pdbx_seq_one_letter_code
_entity_poly.pdbx_strand_id
1 'polypeptide(L)'
;MMGGRPTAFRYLSKLVDLPVMGSALYRLNVNRPMIRMISRGHVYSDPAWLNAERLAQKFAVTEAQGARHASFRFVAGELDPMSSQHAFLSAAGRLSDPVLVIYGAEMPARSKAEIEALIRLPNVQSHELPTGKLSVHEEFPTQVDELVRAFIG
;
A
#
# COMPACT_ATOMS: atom_id res chain seq x y z
N MET A 1 -17.73 1.08 -5.10
CA MET A 1 -17.57 2.55 -5.13
C MET A 1 -16.30 2.88 -4.39
N MET A 2 -15.21 3.21 -5.08
CA MET A 2 -14.17 4.01 -4.45
C MET A 2 -14.84 5.34 -4.09
N GLY A 3 -15.28 5.47 -2.84
CA GLY A 3 -15.73 6.75 -2.32
C GLY A 3 -14.57 7.72 -2.51
N GLY A 4 -14.82 8.83 -3.24
CA GLY A 4 -13.82 9.85 -3.45
C GLY A 4 -13.14 10.17 -2.13
N ARG A 5 -11.81 10.25 -2.15
CA ARG A 5 -11.05 10.63 -0.94
C ARG A 5 -11.63 11.95 -0.43
N PRO A 6 -11.81 12.10 0.88
CA PRO A 6 -12.40 13.31 1.44
C PRO A 6 -11.69 14.56 0.90
N THR A 7 -12.43 15.55 0.48
CA THR A 7 -11.89 16.83 -0.02
C THR A 7 -10.88 17.47 0.94
N ALA A 8 -11.02 17.16 2.25
CA ALA A 8 -10.06 17.54 3.28
C ALA A 8 -8.60 17.12 2.96
N PHE A 9 -8.38 15.96 2.35
CA PHE A 9 -7.03 15.50 1.99
C PHE A 9 -6.37 16.33 0.89
N ARG A 10 -7.15 16.89 -0.03
CA ARG A 10 -6.65 17.81 -1.07
C ARG A 10 -6.19 19.15 -0.51
N TYR A 11 -6.78 19.61 0.60
CA TYR A 11 -6.32 20.80 1.31
C TYR A 11 -5.08 20.50 2.16
N LEU A 12 -5.00 19.29 2.73
CA LEU A 12 -3.82 18.86 3.47
C LEU A 12 -2.56 18.82 2.60
N SER A 13 -2.64 18.38 1.34
CA SER A 13 -1.48 18.37 0.44
C SER A 13 -0.90 19.77 0.23
N LYS A 14 -1.77 20.79 0.12
CA LYS A 14 -1.34 22.19 0.01
C LYS A 14 -0.71 22.73 1.30
N LEU A 15 -1.23 22.34 2.45
CA LEU A 15 -0.69 22.76 3.76
C LEU A 15 0.70 22.15 4.02
N VAL A 16 0.97 20.97 3.49
CA VAL A 16 2.27 20.30 3.61
C VAL A 16 3.37 20.99 2.83
N ASP A 17 3.03 21.75 1.79
CA ASP A 17 4.00 22.54 1.04
C ASP A 17 4.49 23.79 1.80
N LEU A 18 3.81 24.19 2.87
CA LEU A 18 4.27 25.28 3.73
C LEU A 18 5.51 24.85 4.53
N PRO A 19 6.60 25.65 4.52
CA PRO A 19 7.91 25.22 5.04
C PRO A 19 7.89 24.75 6.50
N VAL A 20 7.27 25.49 7.39
CA VAL A 20 7.26 25.19 8.84
C VAL A 20 6.08 24.31 9.21
N MET A 21 4.87 24.70 8.82
CA MET A 21 3.64 24.01 9.18
C MET A 21 3.55 22.62 8.56
N GLY A 22 3.96 22.49 7.30
CA GLY A 22 4.02 21.18 6.62
C GLY A 22 5.01 20.22 7.28
N SER A 23 6.17 20.72 7.72
CA SER A 23 7.15 19.90 8.45
C SER A 23 6.61 19.44 9.80
N ALA A 24 5.93 20.30 10.53
CA ALA A 24 5.32 19.96 11.82
C ALA A 24 4.20 18.92 11.65
N LEU A 25 3.28 19.12 10.69
CA LEU A 25 2.21 18.19 10.36
C LEU A 25 2.76 16.82 9.93
N TYR A 26 3.80 16.81 9.09
CA TYR A 26 4.44 15.57 8.67
C TYR A 26 5.00 14.81 9.87
N ARG A 27 5.81 15.45 10.72
CA ARG A 27 6.40 14.80 11.90
C ARG A 27 5.38 14.31 12.92
N LEU A 28 4.25 15.00 13.07
CA LEU A 28 3.14 14.55 13.91
C LEU A 28 2.49 13.26 13.38
N ASN A 29 2.38 13.12 12.05
CA ASN A 29 1.73 11.98 11.42
C ASN A 29 2.72 10.85 11.10
N VAL A 30 4.00 11.17 10.91
CA VAL A 30 5.04 10.19 10.56
C VAL A 30 6.07 10.13 11.70
N ASN A 31 5.74 9.32 12.69
CA ASN A 31 6.60 9.05 13.84
C ASN A 31 6.60 7.55 14.16
N ARG A 32 7.57 7.10 14.93
CA ARG A 32 7.75 5.67 15.25
C ARG A 32 6.50 5.01 15.88
N PRO A 33 5.81 5.62 16.85
CA PRO A 33 4.56 5.07 17.39
C PRO A 33 3.47 4.92 16.32
N MET A 34 3.28 5.93 15.47
CA MET A 34 2.27 5.92 14.41
C MET A 34 2.57 4.83 13.37
N ILE A 35 3.84 4.71 12.94
CA ILE A 35 4.27 3.66 12.01
C ILE A 35 3.99 2.28 12.62
N ARG A 36 4.32 2.07 13.91
CA ARG A 36 4.02 0.80 14.59
C ARG A 36 2.52 0.51 14.64
N MET A 37 1.72 1.50 14.97
CA MET A 37 0.27 1.34 15.07
C MET A 37 -0.35 0.98 13.72
N ILE A 38 -0.03 1.69 12.67
CA ILE A 38 -0.53 1.43 11.31
C ILE A 38 -0.04 0.07 10.81
N SER A 39 1.23 -0.24 11.02
CA SER A 39 1.83 -1.49 10.57
C SER A 39 1.16 -2.70 11.21
N ARG A 40 0.91 -2.66 12.52
CA ARG A 40 0.20 -3.73 13.23
C ARG A 40 -1.25 -3.87 12.78
N GLY A 41 -1.92 -2.75 12.54
CA GLY A 41 -3.34 -2.76 12.13
C GLY A 41 -3.55 -3.25 10.70
N HIS A 42 -2.69 -2.86 9.77
CA HIS A 42 -2.99 -3.00 8.33
C HIS A 42 -1.91 -3.68 7.49
N VAL A 43 -0.65 -3.71 7.95
CA VAL A 43 0.47 -4.07 7.07
C VAL A 43 0.96 -5.48 7.31
N TYR A 44 1.23 -5.85 8.57
CA TYR A 44 1.81 -7.13 8.96
C TYR A 44 0.86 -7.94 9.85
N SER A 45 0.82 -9.25 9.62
CA SER A 45 0.08 -10.21 10.47
C SER A 45 0.79 -10.44 11.77
N ASP A 46 2.12 -10.65 11.72
CA ASP A 46 2.95 -10.81 12.91
C ASP A 46 3.32 -9.44 13.49
N PRO A 47 2.80 -9.08 14.69
CA PRO A 47 3.18 -7.84 15.36
C PRO A 47 4.67 -7.74 15.70
N ALA A 48 5.38 -8.87 15.81
CA ALA A 48 6.80 -8.93 16.11
C ALA A 48 7.67 -8.75 14.85
N TRP A 49 7.10 -8.90 13.66
CA TRP A 49 7.83 -8.74 12.41
C TRP A 49 8.53 -7.37 12.33
N LEU A 50 7.85 -6.29 12.73
CA LEU A 50 8.42 -4.94 12.77
C LEU A 50 9.26 -4.74 14.04
N ASN A 51 10.40 -5.41 14.12
CA ASN A 51 11.38 -5.26 15.19
C ASN A 51 12.07 -3.87 15.15
N ALA A 52 12.99 -3.62 16.07
CA ALA A 52 13.65 -2.31 16.19
C ALA A 52 14.46 -1.93 14.95
N GLU A 53 15.14 -2.90 14.34
CA GLU A 53 15.95 -2.70 13.13
C GLU A 53 15.08 -2.38 11.92
N ARG A 54 14.07 -3.21 11.63
CA ARG A 54 13.14 -2.97 10.52
C ARG A 54 12.36 -1.68 10.68
N LEU A 55 11.98 -1.34 11.91
CA LEU A 55 11.37 -0.03 12.19
C LEU A 55 12.33 1.12 11.88
N ALA A 56 13.61 1.00 12.22
CA ALA A 56 14.60 2.02 11.91
C ALA A 56 14.78 2.20 10.39
N GLN A 57 14.83 1.09 9.64
CA GLN A 57 14.90 1.11 8.17
C GLN A 57 13.66 1.78 7.56
N LYS A 58 12.46 1.42 8.00
CA LYS A 58 11.21 2.06 7.55
C LYS A 58 11.18 3.55 7.89
N PHE A 59 11.67 3.91 9.07
CA PHE A 59 11.71 5.29 9.51
C PHE A 59 12.72 6.13 8.70
N ALA A 60 13.87 5.58 8.34
CA ALA A 60 14.86 6.25 7.51
C ALA A 60 14.30 6.71 6.16
N VAL A 61 13.38 5.93 5.55
CA VAL A 61 12.71 6.32 4.31
C VAL A 61 11.88 7.60 4.50
N THR A 62 11.31 7.78 5.68
CA THR A 62 10.49 8.98 5.99
C THR A 62 11.32 10.26 6.16
N GLU A 63 12.62 10.12 6.37
CA GLU A 63 13.57 11.22 6.51
C GLU A 63 14.26 11.58 5.17
N ALA A 64 14.00 10.82 4.10
CA ALA A 64 14.56 11.08 2.79
C ALA A 64 14.10 12.43 2.23
N GLN A 65 14.94 13.04 1.40
CA GLN A 65 14.60 14.30 0.74
C GLN A 65 13.33 14.14 -0.11
N GLY A 66 12.37 15.02 0.10
CA GLY A 66 11.09 14.98 -0.62
C GLY A 66 10.04 14.01 -0.05
N ALA A 67 10.37 13.14 0.91
CA ALA A 67 9.45 12.15 1.49
C ALA A 67 8.13 12.78 1.96
N ARG A 68 8.21 13.97 2.58
CA ARG A 68 7.04 14.75 3.02
C ARG A 68 6.06 15.00 1.88
N HIS A 69 6.53 15.51 0.78
CA HIS A 69 5.69 15.89 -0.36
C HIS A 69 5.12 14.65 -1.07
N ALA A 70 5.95 13.64 -1.31
CA ALA A 70 5.51 12.40 -1.95
C ALA A 70 4.45 11.66 -1.13
N SER A 71 4.67 11.50 0.17
CA SER A 71 3.74 10.80 1.07
C SER A 71 2.37 11.46 1.11
N PHE A 72 2.31 12.77 1.25
CA PHE A 72 1.02 13.47 1.31
C PHE A 72 0.28 13.51 -0.02
N ARG A 73 0.99 13.66 -1.13
CA ARG A 73 0.40 13.57 -2.47
C ARG A 73 -0.13 12.18 -2.78
N PHE A 74 0.59 11.13 -2.35
CA PHE A 74 0.11 9.77 -2.44
C PHE A 74 -1.19 9.57 -1.65
N VAL A 75 -1.22 9.99 -0.37
CA VAL A 75 -2.42 9.88 0.48
C VAL A 75 -3.57 10.73 -0.06
N ALA A 76 -3.28 11.91 -0.61
CA ALA A 76 -4.28 12.77 -1.25
C ALA A 76 -4.81 12.20 -2.58
N GLY A 77 -4.12 11.22 -3.17
CA GLY A 77 -4.47 10.63 -4.45
C GLY A 77 -4.00 11.43 -5.65
N GLU A 78 -3.15 12.41 -5.45
CA GLU A 78 -2.61 13.24 -6.54
C GLU A 78 -1.62 12.48 -7.43
N LEU A 79 -1.05 11.38 -6.92
CA LEU A 79 -0.14 10.51 -7.67
C LEU A 79 -0.85 9.31 -8.31
N ASP A 80 -2.16 9.17 -8.10
CA ASP A 80 -2.94 8.07 -8.65
C ASP A 80 -3.52 8.48 -10.01
N PRO A 81 -3.06 7.90 -11.13
CA PRO A 81 -3.57 8.21 -12.46
C PRO A 81 -4.97 7.63 -12.70
N MET A 82 -5.43 6.71 -11.83
CA MET A 82 -6.71 6.05 -11.99
C MET A 82 -7.82 6.79 -11.25
N SER A 83 -8.80 7.27 -11.99
CA SER A 83 -9.91 8.06 -11.45
C SER A 83 -10.95 7.23 -10.69
N SER A 84 -10.99 5.91 -10.92
CA SER A 84 -11.97 5.01 -10.32
C SER A 84 -11.52 3.54 -10.39
N GLN A 85 -12.13 2.68 -9.57
CA GLN A 85 -11.96 1.23 -9.64
C GLN A 85 -12.28 0.70 -11.05
N HIS A 86 -13.33 1.20 -11.68
CA HIS A 86 -13.70 0.80 -13.04
C HIS A 86 -12.59 1.13 -14.05
N ALA A 87 -12.01 2.33 -13.98
CA ALA A 87 -10.90 2.72 -14.85
C ALA A 87 -9.69 1.81 -14.66
N PHE A 88 -9.35 1.47 -13.40
CA PHE A 88 -8.28 0.54 -13.05
C PHE A 88 -8.54 -0.86 -13.60
N LEU A 89 -9.70 -1.46 -13.32
CA LEU A 89 -10.06 -2.80 -13.80
C LEU A 89 -10.12 -2.86 -15.33
N SER A 90 -10.64 -1.80 -15.97
CA SER A 90 -10.64 -1.71 -17.44
C SER A 90 -9.21 -1.63 -18.01
N ALA A 91 -8.29 -0.95 -17.34
CA ALA A 91 -6.90 -0.90 -17.77
C ALA A 91 -6.21 -2.26 -17.55
N ALA A 92 -6.39 -2.88 -16.39
CA ALA A 92 -5.83 -4.19 -16.07
C ALA A 92 -6.33 -5.29 -17.01
N GLY A 93 -7.61 -5.28 -17.35
CA GLY A 93 -8.20 -6.26 -18.27
C GLY A 93 -7.76 -6.11 -19.75
N ARG A 94 -7.12 -4.99 -20.11
CA ARG A 94 -6.53 -4.79 -21.45
C ARG A 94 -5.08 -5.23 -21.56
N LEU A 95 -4.45 -5.64 -20.46
CA LEU A 95 -3.09 -6.18 -20.52
C LEU A 95 -3.10 -7.51 -21.28
N SER A 96 -2.21 -7.64 -22.25
CA SER A 96 -1.99 -8.88 -23.00
C SER A 96 -1.22 -9.91 -22.19
N ASP A 97 -0.39 -9.44 -21.27
CA ASP A 97 0.43 -10.29 -20.43
C ASP A 97 -0.35 -10.80 -19.22
N PRO A 98 -0.06 -12.03 -18.76
CA PRO A 98 -0.68 -12.56 -17.55
C PRO A 98 -0.25 -11.76 -16.32
N VAL A 99 -1.17 -11.61 -15.37
CA VAL A 99 -0.96 -10.87 -14.12
C VAL A 99 -1.03 -11.85 -12.96
N LEU A 100 -0.04 -11.83 -12.08
CA LEU A 100 -0.05 -12.59 -10.83
C LEU A 100 -0.41 -11.66 -9.66
N VAL A 101 -1.40 -12.07 -8.86
CA VAL A 101 -1.80 -11.38 -7.62
C VAL A 101 -1.57 -12.31 -6.44
N ILE A 102 -0.67 -11.93 -5.54
CA ILE A 102 -0.41 -12.64 -4.28
C ILE A 102 -0.88 -11.76 -3.13
N TYR A 103 -1.74 -12.29 -2.27
CA TYR A 103 -2.32 -11.53 -1.16
C TYR A 103 -2.53 -12.40 0.07
N GLY A 104 -2.69 -11.77 1.23
CA GLY A 104 -2.91 -12.47 2.49
C GLY A 104 -4.37 -12.51 2.91
N ALA A 105 -4.78 -13.60 3.58
CA ALA A 105 -6.15 -13.80 4.04
C ALA A 105 -6.61 -12.74 5.06
N GLU A 106 -5.67 -12.17 5.83
CA GLU A 106 -5.94 -11.21 6.91
C GLU A 106 -5.89 -9.74 6.46
N MET A 107 -5.84 -9.49 5.16
CA MET A 107 -5.81 -8.12 4.67
C MET A 107 -7.09 -7.35 5.05
N PRO A 108 -7.03 -6.00 5.15
CA PRO A 108 -8.20 -5.18 5.45
C PRO A 108 -9.34 -5.43 4.47
N ALA A 109 -10.57 -5.52 4.97
CA ALA A 109 -11.75 -5.90 4.19
C ALA A 109 -11.96 -5.06 2.91
N ARG A 110 -11.65 -3.76 2.97
CA ARG A 110 -11.72 -2.89 1.78
C ARG A 110 -10.73 -3.30 0.70
N SER A 111 -9.48 -3.57 1.08
CA SER A 111 -8.45 -4.01 0.14
C SER A 111 -8.77 -5.39 -0.41
N LYS A 112 -9.31 -6.28 0.43
CA LYS A 112 -9.78 -7.60 -0.01
C LYS A 112 -10.85 -7.49 -1.10
N ALA A 113 -11.85 -6.65 -0.90
CA ALA A 113 -12.91 -6.43 -1.90
C ALA A 113 -12.37 -5.85 -3.24
N GLU A 114 -11.33 -5.01 -3.18
CA GLU A 114 -10.68 -4.47 -4.39
C GLU A 114 -9.89 -5.57 -5.12
N ILE A 115 -9.19 -6.44 -4.40
CA ILE A 115 -8.49 -7.61 -4.97
C ILE A 115 -9.48 -8.63 -5.54
N GLU A 116 -10.56 -8.92 -4.83
CA GLU A 116 -11.62 -9.82 -5.31
C GLU A 116 -12.23 -9.36 -6.64
N ALA A 117 -12.29 -8.06 -6.88
CA ALA A 117 -12.71 -7.54 -8.17
C ALA A 117 -11.64 -7.74 -9.26
N LEU A 118 -10.36 -7.59 -8.90
CA LEU A 118 -9.23 -7.74 -9.83
C LEU A 118 -9.05 -9.20 -10.28
N ILE A 119 -9.12 -10.16 -9.36
CA ILE A 119 -8.89 -11.59 -9.64
C ILE A 119 -10.01 -12.24 -10.50
N ARG A 120 -11.10 -11.52 -10.74
CA ARG A 120 -12.14 -11.96 -11.69
C ARG A 120 -11.78 -11.70 -13.15
N LEU A 121 -10.73 -10.95 -13.41
CA LEU A 121 -10.26 -10.70 -14.78
C LEU A 121 -9.63 -11.97 -15.36
N PRO A 122 -9.87 -12.28 -16.65
CA PRO A 122 -9.44 -13.54 -17.26
C PRO A 122 -7.92 -13.69 -17.39
N ASN A 123 -7.19 -12.58 -17.38
CA ASN A 123 -5.73 -12.54 -17.46
C ASN A 123 -5.05 -12.52 -16.07
N VAL A 124 -5.82 -12.69 -14.98
CA VAL A 124 -5.30 -12.64 -13.62
C VAL A 124 -5.29 -14.04 -12.99
N GLN A 125 -4.11 -14.45 -12.55
CA GLN A 125 -3.92 -15.59 -11.64
C GLN A 125 -3.75 -15.06 -10.22
N SER A 126 -4.26 -15.80 -9.24
CA SER A 126 -4.18 -15.34 -7.85
C SER A 126 -3.80 -16.45 -6.88
N HIS A 127 -3.03 -16.07 -5.83
CA HIS A 127 -2.70 -16.93 -4.70
C HIS A 127 -2.99 -16.21 -3.40
N GLU A 128 -3.87 -16.79 -2.59
CA GLU A 128 -4.14 -16.33 -1.23
C GLU A 128 -3.21 -17.07 -0.26
N LEU A 129 -2.36 -16.34 0.45
CA LEU A 129 -1.61 -16.90 1.56
C LEU A 129 -2.52 -17.03 2.79
N PRO A 130 -2.42 -18.12 3.57
CA PRO A 130 -3.35 -18.40 4.69
C PRO A 130 -3.28 -17.34 5.80
N THR A 131 -2.17 -16.62 5.87
CA THR A 131 -1.94 -15.48 6.76
C THR A 131 -1.37 -14.31 5.95
N GLY A 132 -1.20 -13.17 6.58
CA GLY A 132 -0.62 -11.99 5.92
C GLY A 132 -1.66 -10.91 5.65
N LYS A 133 -1.19 -9.67 5.74
CA LYS A 133 -1.99 -8.48 5.42
C LYS A 133 -1.51 -7.84 4.11
N LEU A 134 -1.09 -6.57 4.13
CA LEU A 134 -0.75 -5.85 2.90
C LEU A 134 0.67 -6.09 2.39
N SER A 135 1.60 -6.52 3.25
CA SER A 135 3.02 -6.69 2.90
C SER A 135 3.46 -8.15 2.96
N VAL A 136 2.72 -9.03 2.30
CA VAL A 136 3.05 -10.48 2.25
C VAL A 136 4.45 -10.75 1.69
N HIS A 137 4.93 -9.94 0.76
CA HIS A 137 6.27 -10.06 0.19
C HIS A 137 7.40 -9.78 1.19
N GLU A 138 7.11 -9.01 2.25
CA GLU A 138 8.08 -8.74 3.32
C GLU A 138 7.99 -9.77 4.44
N GLU A 139 6.79 -10.24 4.78
CA GLU A 139 6.58 -11.25 5.83
C GLU A 139 6.93 -12.66 5.37
N PHE A 140 6.62 -13.00 4.13
CA PHE A 140 6.72 -14.36 3.57
C PHE A 140 7.53 -14.38 2.27
N PRO A 141 8.78 -13.83 2.25
CA PRO A 141 9.54 -13.65 1.01
C PRO A 141 9.81 -14.96 0.26
N THR A 142 10.06 -16.05 0.97
CA THR A 142 10.31 -17.35 0.36
C THR A 142 9.08 -17.87 -0.38
N GLN A 143 7.90 -17.80 0.26
CA GLN A 143 6.65 -18.26 -0.38
C GLN A 143 6.30 -17.40 -1.60
N VAL A 144 6.50 -16.08 -1.48
CA VAL A 144 6.27 -15.17 -2.61
C VAL A 144 7.25 -15.44 -3.74
N ASP A 145 8.54 -15.67 -3.47
CA ASP A 145 9.55 -16.01 -4.47
C ASP A 145 9.20 -17.31 -5.21
N GLU A 146 8.79 -18.36 -4.49
CA GLU A 146 8.35 -19.64 -5.08
C GLU A 146 7.16 -19.45 -6.04
N LEU A 147 6.15 -18.68 -5.63
CA LEU A 147 4.98 -18.40 -6.45
C LEU A 147 5.32 -17.57 -7.69
N VAL A 148 6.19 -16.57 -7.54
CA VAL A 148 6.66 -15.75 -8.66
C VAL A 148 7.45 -16.59 -9.64
N ARG A 149 8.39 -17.43 -9.18
CA ARG A 149 9.17 -18.34 -10.04
C ARG A 149 8.28 -19.32 -10.80
N ALA A 150 7.30 -19.89 -10.11
CA ALA A 150 6.35 -20.80 -10.77
C ALA A 150 5.49 -20.10 -11.83
N PHE A 151 5.27 -18.80 -11.69
CA PHE A 151 4.49 -18.01 -12.64
C PHE A 151 5.28 -17.59 -13.87
N ILE A 152 6.57 -17.27 -13.74
CA ILE A 152 7.41 -16.80 -14.84
C ILE A 152 8.13 -17.94 -15.60
N GLY A 153 8.13 -19.18 -15.08
CA GLY A 153 8.72 -20.37 -15.70
C GLY A 153 10.17 -20.57 -15.32
#